data_90b52115650fc862a216332f98724f78
#
_entry.id   90b52115650fc862a216332f98724f78
#
_cell.length_a   1.000
_cell.length_b   1.000
_cell.length_c   1.000
_cell.angle_alpha   90.00
_cell.angle_beta   90.00
_cell.angle_gamma   90.00
#
_symmetry.space_group_name_H-M   'P 1'
#
loop_
_entity.id
_entity.type
_entity.pdbx_description
1 polymer ?
#
loop_
_entity_poly.entity_id
_entity_poly.type
_entity_poly.pdbx_seq_one_letter_code
_entity_poly.pdbx_strand_id
1 'polypeptide(L)'
;MREFLRVMLWGNEIGRIAWNDRRKLAYFNYNPQFLRGSLDVAPLVASIHSPLSTRAIVGESERIYQKLPSFIADSLPDAWGNQLFEQWRKQNHLTDSSITPLEKLAFIGKRGMGALEFIPEIDRGAAASDIDIKALADLAEKIQREREKISIQPREELTLHSLIAVGTSAGGRQPKGIIAMNPKTGEIRSGQVDTDADFEYYILKFGDKQRCIAELEQTYYEMALQAGIRMMPSRLMMVEGTNHFLTKRFDRDQTGKLHTQTLAAIYPEADSYEKLLTVCRKMHLPESDCQEVFRRLVFNILANNTDDHNKNFTFVMNRQGTWRLAPAYDLTFIVDTGGYLPDKQHCLMVGGKLQDITLDDALSFATECGIADPTGIINNVASTVASFRELAVKNGVNEEWTSRVENCLNDHLAAWGFTTKQQGHSFNIGGHIVGGARVVETYKGNYHLLATIDGRECKYVIGAGKAEHEDIARKGLSQLTAEDLQALVARYLLPPIAGRDTRGTP
;
A
#
# COMPACT_ATOMS: atom_id res chain seq x y z
N MET A 1 -15.04 -15.74 30.37
CA MET A 1 -13.88 -14.82 30.24
C MET A 1 -12.62 -15.66 30.41
N ARG A 2 -11.69 -15.56 29.44
CA ARG A 2 -10.42 -16.29 29.53
C ARG A 2 -9.46 -15.59 30.48
N GLU A 3 -8.84 -16.32 31.40
CA GLU A 3 -7.89 -15.76 32.32
C GLU A 3 -6.53 -15.52 31.65
N PHE A 4 -6.11 -16.42 30.74
CA PHE A 4 -4.87 -16.31 29.98
C PHE A 4 -4.93 -17.06 28.66
N LEU A 5 -3.98 -16.73 27.76
CA LEU A 5 -3.68 -17.46 26.53
C LEU A 5 -2.19 -17.81 26.50
N ARG A 6 -1.86 -18.96 25.96
CA ARG A 6 -0.49 -19.28 25.52
C ARG A 6 -0.24 -18.60 24.19
N VAL A 7 0.92 -17.96 24.08
CA VAL A 7 1.39 -17.35 22.83
C VAL A 7 2.45 -18.27 22.24
N MET A 8 2.18 -18.72 21.03
CA MET A 8 3.01 -19.70 20.33
C MET A 8 3.72 -19.07 19.14
N LEU A 9 4.89 -19.57 18.81
CA LEU A 9 5.64 -19.25 17.60
C LEU A 9 6.19 -20.55 17.02
N TRP A 10 5.79 -20.92 15.80
CA TRP A 10 6.24 -22.15 15.12
C TRP A 10 6.16 -23.40 16.00
N GLY A 11 5.05 -23.55 16.71
CA GLY A 11 4.80 -24.69 17.62
C GLY A 11 5.43 -24.59 19.00
N ASN A 12 6.27 -23.58 19.28
CA ASN A 12 6.90 -23.37 20.58
C ASN A 12 6.14 -22.31 21.40
N GLU A 13 5.92 -22.57 22.69
CA GLU A 13 5.34 -21.57 23.59
C GLU A 13 6.38 -20.50 23.91
N ILE A 14 6.18 -19.28 23.38
CA ILE A 14 7.07 -18.15 23.69
C ILE A 14 6.73 -17.50 25.01
N GLY A 15 5.47 -17.63 25.47
CA GLY A 15 5.03 -17.04 26.72
C GLY A 15 3.51 -17.12 26.90
N ARG A 16 3.04 -16.40 27.90
CA ARG A 16 1.61 -16.35 28.26
C ARG A 16 1.17 -14.92 28.44
N ILE A 17 -0.03 -14.61 27.94
CA ILE A 17 -0.69 -13.34 28.16
C ILE A 17 -1.93 -13.53 29.03
N ALA A 18 -2.06 -12.72 30.08
CA ALA A 18 -3.16 -12.76 31.02
C ALA A 18 -3.86 -11.40 31.11
N TRP A 19 -5.17 -11.41 31.34
CA TRP A 19 -5.96 -10.21 31.54
C TRP A 19 -6.19 -9.96 33.04
N ASN A 20 -5.84 -8.77 33.49
CA ASN A 20 -6.16 -8.34 34.84
C ASN A 20 -7.45 -7.52 34.83
N ASP A 21 -8.55 -8.13 35.26
CA ASP A 21 -9.86 -7.53 35.18
C ASP A 21 -10.00 -6.30 36.11
N ARG A 22 -9.28 -6.28 37.23
CA ARG A 22 -9.26 -5.14 38.18
C ARG A 22 -8.59 -3.91 37.58
N ARG A 23 -7.47 -4.11 36.84
CA ARG A 23 -6.71 -3.02 36.21
C ARG A 23 -7.15 -2.75 34.77
N LYS A 24 -7.96 -3.61 34.17
CA LYS A 24 -8.35 -3.57 32.77
C LYS A 24 -7.14 -3.47 31.84
N LEU A 25 -6.16 -4.35 32.07
CA LEU A 25 -4.86 -4.32 31.43
C LEU A 25 -4.30 -5.74 31.28
N ALA A 26 -3.61 -6.02 30.19
CA ALA A 26 -2.95 -7.30 29.96
C ALA A 26 -1.50 -7.29 30.45
N TYR A 27 -1.03 -8.47 30.78
CA TYR A 27 0.36 -8.76 31.15
C TYR A 27 0.86 -9.96 30.35
N PHE A 28 2.00 -9.81 29.71
CA PHE A 28 2.67 -10.91 29.03
C PHE A 28 3.95 -11.29 29.78
N ASN A 29 4.17 -12.58 29.95
CA ASN A 29 5.41 -13.12 30.48
C ASN A 29 6.01 -14.11 29.49
N TYR A 30 7.28 -13.97 29.19
CA TYR A 30 8.00 -14.96 28.41
C TYR A 30 8.11 -16.31 29.15
N ASN A 31 8.10 -17.39 28.36
CA ASN A 31 8.45 -18.72 28.86
C ASN A 31 9.96 -18.74 29.18
N PRO A 32 10.37 -19.14 30.38
CA PRO A 32 11.80 -19.22 30.74
C PRO A 32 12.64 -20.09 29.80
N GLN A 33 12.04 -21.12 29.20
CA GLN A 33 12.73 -21.95 28.21
C GLN A 33 12.97 -21.17 26.90
N PHE A 34 12.00 -20.34 26.45
CA PHE A 34 12.14 -19.49 25.27
C PHE A 34 13.24 -18.43 25.45
N LEU A 35 13.35 -17.84 26.65
CA LEU A 35 14.40 -16.86 26.97
C LEU A 35 15.84 -17.41 26.87
N ARG A 36 16.02 -18.72 26.84
CA ARG A 36 17.35 -19.33 26.64
C ARG A 36 17.72 -19.50 25.17
N GLY A 37 16.78 -19.23 24.28
CA GLY A 37 16.96 -19.27 22.83
C GLY A 37 17.57 -17.99 22.27
N SER A 38 17.60 -17.90 20.94
CA SER A 38 18.18 -16.76 20.19
C SER A 38 17.14 -15.97 19.39
N LEU A 39 15.87 -16.41 19.36
CA LEU A 39 14.84 -15.76 18.55
C LEU A 39 14.24 -14.57 19.31
N ASP A 40 14.53 -13.36 18.85
CA ASP A 40 13.97 -12.14 19.43
C ASP A 40 12.76 -11.65 18.61
N VAL A 41 11.57 -11.94 19.12
CA VAL A 41 10.30 -11.70 18.43
C VAL A 41 9.83 -10.24 18.47
N ALA A 42 10.42 -9.43 19.37
CA ALA A 42 10.05 -8.01 19.52
C ALA A 42 11.27 -7.21 20.02
N PRO A 43 12.30 -7.05 19.19
CA PRO A 43 13.65 -6.65 19.61
C PRO A 43 13.72 -5.26 20.26
N LEU A 44 12.78 -4.35 19.96
CA LEU A 44 12.83 -2.98 20.48
C LEU A 44 11.90 -2.72 21.68
N VAL A 45 10.82 -3.50 21.82
CA VAL A 45 9.81 -3.26 22.88
C VAL A 45 9.82 -4.37 23.94
N ALA A 46 10.26 -5.57 23.59
CA ALA A 46 10.20 -6.74 24.46
C ALA A 46 11.35 -7.72 24.19
N SER A 47 12.57 -7.20 23.97
CA SER A 47 13.72 -8.04 23.62
C SER A 47 14.00 -9.09 24.69
N ILE A 48 14.23 -10.33 24.25
CA ILE A 48 14.67 -11.43 25.13
C ILE A 48 16.07 -11.18 25.73
N HIS A 49 16.86 -10.31 25.10
CA HIS A 49 18.19 -9.91 25.57
C HIS A 49 18.15 -8.76 26.59
N SER A 50 16.97 -8.20 26.86
CA SER A 50 16.80 -7.16 27.87
C SER A 50 17.02 -7.73 29.29
N PRO A 51 17.72 -7.01 30.20
CA PRO A 51 17.79 -7.38 31.62
C PRO A 51 16.41 -7.50 32.27
N LEU A 52 15.39 -6.90 31.67
CA LEU A 52 14.00 -6.93 32.15
C LEU A 52 13.14 -8.03 31.52
N SER A 53 13.69 -8.86 30.64
CA SER A 53 12.95 -9.90 29.89
C SER A 53 12.23 -10.93 30.76
N THR A 54 12.68 -11.12 32.01
CA THR A 54 12.04 -12.00 33.01
C THR A 54 10.85 -11.34 33.73
N ARG A 55 10.65 -10.02 33.55
CA ARG A 55 9.53 -9.29 34.15
C ARG A 55 8.31 -9.35 33.21
N ALA A 56 7.13 -9.15 33.81
CA ALA A 56 5.90 -9.02 33.05
C ALA A 56 5.94 -7.76 32.16
N ILE A 57 5.68 -7.94 30.87
CA ILE A 57 5.49 -6.86 29.91
C ILE A 57 4.04 -6.40 30.01
N VAL A 58 3.86 -5.11 30.27
CA VAL A 58 2.56 -4.50 30.55
C VAL A 58 1.95 -4.00 29.24
N GLY A 59 0.64 -4.10 29.10
CA GLY A 59 -0.06 -3.59 27.93
C GLY A 59 0.02 -2.06 27.82
N GLU A 60 0.00 -1.59 26.57
CA GLU A 60 0.07 -0.17 26.22
C GLU A 60 -1.18 0.60 26.59
N SER A 61 -1.01 1.89 26.89
CA SER A 61 -2.11 2.77 27.27
C SER A 61 -2.95 3.23 26.08
N GLU A 62 -2.35 3.38 24.91
CA GLU A 62 -3.01 3.86 23.71
C GLU A 62 -4.16 2.95 23.27
N ARG A 63 -5.20 3.57 22.78
CA ARG A 63 -6.43 2.88 22.37
C ARG A 63 -6.20 1.82 21.29
N ILE A 64 -5.25 2.07 20.38
CA ILE A 64 -4.99 1.16 19.25
C ILE A 64 -4.50 -0.21 19.71
N TYR A 65 -3.79 -0.29 20.86
CA TYR A 65 -3.26 -1.55 21.41
C TYR A 65 -4.26 -2.27 22.31
N GLN A 66 -5.42 -1.69 22.58
CA GLN A 66 -6.49 -2.26 23.40
C GLN A 66 -5.98 -2.82 24.75
N LYS A 67 -4.99 -2.14 25.37
CA LYS A 67 -4.37 -2.55 26.64
C LYS A 67 -3.56 -3.85 26.59
N LEU A 68 -3.15 -4.29 25.41
CA LEU A 68 -2.17 -5.35 25.19
C LEU A 68 -0.76 -4.77 24.98
N PRO A 69 0.33 -5.54 25.21
CA PRO A 69 1.65 -5.20 24.69
C PRO A 69 1.60 -5.01 23.17
N SER A 70 2.29 -4.00 22.64
CA SER A 70 2.18 -3.59 21.23
C SER A 70 2.44 -4.73 20.24
N PHE A 71 3.48 -5.54 20.50
CA PHE A 71 3.85 -6.65 19.63
C PHE A 71 2.82 -7.81 19.63
N ILE A 72 1.97 -7.91 20.64
CA ILE A 72 0.84 -8.84 20.67
C ILE A 72 -0.42 -8.20 20.08
N ALA A 73 -0.63 -6.90 20.36
CA ALA A 73 -1.76 -6.14 19.85
C ALA A 73 -1.78 -6.09 18.31
N ASP A 74 -0.64 -6.22 17.67
CA ASP A 74 -0.49 -6.29 16.22
C ASP A 74 -1.25 -7.46 15.58
N SER A 75 -1.54 -8.50 16.35
CA SER A 75 -2.34 -9.64 15.92
C SER A 75 -3.86 -9.42 16.08
N LEU A 76 -4.28 -8.29 16.67
CA LEU A 76 -5.72 -8.00 16.81
C LEU A 76 -6.36 -7.74 15.43
N PRO A 77 -7.65 -8.06 15.28
CA PRO A 77 -8.38 -7.69 14.08
C PRO A 77 -8.42 -6.15 13.94
N ASP A 78 -8.12 -5.64 12.75
CA ASP A 78 -8.32 -4.25 12.39
C ASP A 78 -9.81 -3.94 12.08
N ALA A 79 -10.09 -2.78 11.50
CA ALA A 79 -11.46 -2.29 11.33
C ALA A 79 -12.37 -3.30 10.62
N TRP A 80 -11.95 -3.91 9.51
CA TRP A 80 -12.71 -4.93 8.82
C TRP A 80 -12.87 -6.22 9.66
N GLY A 81 -11.79 -6.75 10.17
CA GLY A 81 -11.81 -7.94 11.02
C GLY A 81 -12.65 -7.76 12.29
N ASN A 82 -12.68 -6.55 12.88
CA ASN A 82 -13.57 -6.24 14.01
C ASN A 82 -15.04 -6.24 13.60
N GLN A 83 -15.40 -5.78 12.38
CA GLN A 83 -16.78 -5.89 11.89
C GLN A 83 -17.23 -7.35 11.81
N LEU A 84 -16.36 -8.22 11.29
CA LEU A 84 -16.64 -9.66 11.22
C LEU A 84 -16.70 -10.32 12.61
N PHE A 85 -15.82 -9.93 13.53
CA PHE A 85 -15.86 -10.37 14.92
C PHE A 85 -17.19 -9.99 15.58
N GLU A 86 -17.71 -8.77 15.34
CA GLU A 86 -19.00 -8.34 15.87
C GLU A 86 -20.18 -9.14 15.28
N GLN A 87 -20.13 -9.49 13.98
CA GLN A 87 -21.17 -10.38 13.41
C GLN A 87 -21.12 -11.78 14.05
N TRP A 88 -19.91 -12.34 14.19
CA TRP A 88 -19.72 -13.62 14.88
C TRP A 88 -20.23 -13.57 16.32
N ARG A 89 -19.93 -12.49 17.06
CA ARG A 89 -20.37 -12.29 18.44
C ARG A 89 -21.89 -12.27 18.56
N LYS A 90 -22.56 -11.54 17.66
CA LYS A 90 -24.03 -11.47 17.60
C LYS A 90 -24.64 -12.85 17.35
N GLN A 91 -24.14 -13.62 16.41
CA GLN A 91 -24.61 -14.99 16.14
C GLN A 91 -24.45 -15.93 17.34
N ASN A 92 -23.40 -15.74 18.14
CA ASN A 92 -23.11 -16.56 19.31
C ASN A 92 -23.75 -15.98 20.62
N HIS A 93 -24.59 -14.96 20.52
CA HIS A 93 -25.29 -14.32 21.63
C HIS A 93 -24.36 -13.85 22.78
N LEU A 94 -23.13 -13.44 22.47
CA LEU A 94 -22.17 -12.96 23.44
C LEU A 94 -22.41 -11.48 23.78
N THR A 95 -22.43 -11.17 25.09
CA THR A 95 -22.63 -9.79 25.58
C THR A 95 -21.32 -9.00 25.61
N ASP A 96 -21.39 -7.67 25.53
CA ASP A 96 -20.19 -6.78 25.54
C ASP A 96 -19.36 -6.93 26.82
N SER A 97 -20.02 -7.17 27.96
CA SER A 97 -19.34 -7.31 29.25
C SER A 97 -18.44 -8.55 29.36
N SER A 98 -18.58 -9.52 28.45
CA SER A 98 -17.77 -10.74 28.43
C SER A 98 -16.56 -10.66 27.51
N ILE A 99 -16.42 -9.60 26.72
CA ILE A 99 -15.40 -9.47 25.69
C ILE A 99 -14.20 -8.70 26.22
N THR A 100 -13.07 -9.37 26.29
CA THR A 100 -11.75 -8.77 26.53
C THR A 100 -10.91 -8.83 25.25
N PRO A 101 -9.79 -8.09 25.18
CA PRO A 101 -8.83 -8.26 24.07
C PRO A 101 -8.33 -9.70 23.92
N LEU A 102 -8.26 -10.47 24.99
CA LEU A 102 -7.89 -11.89 24.94
C LEU A 102 -8.92 -12.73 24.15
N GLU A 103 -10.20 -12.39 24.26
CA GLU A 103 -11.24 -13.08 23.46
C GLU A 103 -11.02 -12.83 21.97
N LYS A 104 -10.62 -11.60 21.58
CA LYS A 104 -10.28 -11.29 20.18
C LYS A 104 -9.04 -12.04 19.72
N LEU A 105 -7.99 -12.13 20.54
CA LEU A 105 -6.82 -12.94 20.25
C LEU A 105 -7.14 -14.42 20.10
N ALA A 106 -7.97 -14.97 20.99
CA ALA A 106 -8.45 -16.34 20.88
C ALA A 106 -9.33 -16.58 19.63
N PHE A 107 -10.08 -15.56 19.21
CA PHE A 107 -10.83 -15.59 17.96
C PHE A 107 -9.90 -15.61 16.74
N ILE A 108 -8.78 -14.90 16.76
CA ILE A 108 -7.73 -15.01 15.73
C ILE A 108 -7.09 -16.40 15.80
N GLY A 109 -6.68 -16.87 16.99
CA GLY A 109 -6.11 -18.20 17.18
C GLY A 109 -4.84 -18.41 16.34
N LYS A 110 -4.88 -19.41 15.45
CA LYS A 110 -3.79 -19.75 14.51
C LYS A 110 -3.87 -19.03 13.16
N ARG A 111 -4.90 -18.23 12.94
CA ARG A 111 -5.27 -17.70 11.61
C ARG A 111 -4.72 -16.30 11.33
N GLY A 112 -3.94 -15.72 12.26
CA GLY A 112 -3.39 -14.38 12.15
C GLY A 112 -2.42 -14.19 10.98
N MET A 113 -2.15 -12.91 10.71
CA MET A 113 -0.96 -12.54 9.93
C MET A 113 0.29 -12.86 10.76
N GLY A 114 1.38 -13.19 10.07
CA GLY A 114 2.61 -13.58 10.75
C GLY A 114 2.53 -14.98 11.36
N ALA A 115 3.36 -15.24 12.36
CA ALA A 115 3.56 -16.58 12.95
C ALA A 115 3.13 -16.70 14.43
N LEU A 116 2.66 -15.60 15.06
CA LEU A 116 2.11 -15.71 16.41
C LEU A 116 0.75 -16.42 16.39
N GLU A 117 0.56 -17.34 17.35
CA GLU A 117 -0.67 -18.09 17.52
C GLU A 117 -1.11 -18.03 18.99
N PHE A 118 -2.43 -18.03 19.21
CA PHE A 118 -3.04 -17.86 20.54
C PHE A 118 -3.87 -19.08 20.92
N ILE A 119 -3.54 -19.72 22.02
CA ILE A 119 -4.15 -20.98 22.45
C ILE A 119 -4.66 -20.86 23.90
N PRO A 120 -5.89 -21.32 24.22
CA PRO A 120 -6.85 -21.96 23.32
C PRO A 120 -7.49 -20.98 22.36
N GLU A 121 -7.65 -21.39 21.09
CA GLU A 121 -8.42 -20.66 20.09
C GLU A 121 -9.94 -20.88 20.30
N ILE A 122 -10.73 -19.97 19.72
CA ILE A 122 -12.18 -20.15 19.61
C ILE A 122 -12.47 -21.04 18.42
N ASP A 123 -13.22 -22.10 18.64
CA ASP A 123 -13.77 -22.90 17.55
C ASP A 123 -14.82 -22.08 16.78
N ARG A 124 -14.60 -21.92 15.47
CA ARG A 124 -15.49 -21.20 14.55
C ARG A 124 -16.08 -22.14 13.50
N GLY A 125 -15.96 -23.46 13.72
CA GLY A 125 -16.33 -24.47 12.74
C GLY A 125 -15.29 -24.63 11.62
N ALA A 126 -15.48 -25.64 10.77
CA ALA A 126 -14.63 -25.89 9.61
C ALA A 126 -14.78 -24.76 8.59
N ALA A 127 -13.66 -24.32 8.01
CA ALA A 127 -13.71 -23.43 6.88
C ALA A 127 -14.32 -24.17 5.67
N ALA A 128 -15.18 -23.49 4.92
CA ALA A 128 -15.77 -24.04 3.71
C ALA A 128 -14.63 -24.47 2.74
N SER A 129 -14.77 -25.68 2.18
CA SER A 129 -13.84 -26.18 1.17
C SER A 129 -14.02 -25.47 -0.17
N ASP A 130 -15.20 -24.91 -0.41
CA ASP A 130 -15.55 -24.21 -1.63
C ASP A 130 -15.94 -22.78 -1.32
N ILE A 131 -15.29 -21.81 -1.97
CA ILE A 131 -15.43 -20.38 -1.70
C ILE A 131 -16.06 -19.69 -2.90
N ASP A 132 -17.32 -19.24 -2.72
CA ASP A 132 -17.98 -18.35 -3.66
C ASP A 132 -17.57 -16.89 -3.40
N ILE A 133 -16.62 -16.40 -4.21
CA ILE A 133 -16.07 -15.04 -4.08
C ILE A 133 -17.16 -13.99 -4.27
N LYS A 134 -18.12 -14.22 -5.21
CA LYS A 134 -19.19 -13.25 -5.44
C LYS A 134 -20.08 -13.12 -4.21
N ALA A 135 -20.57 -14.23 -3.69
CA ALA A 135 -21.41 -14.21 -2.49
C ALA A 135 -20.68 -13.57 -1.30
N LEU A 136 -19.37 -13.80 -1.16
CA LEU A 136 -18.55 -13.14 -0.14
C LEU A 136 -18.43 -11.63 -0.37
N ALA A 137 -18.22 -11.19 -1.60
CA ALA A 137 -18.10 -9.77 -1.94
C ALA A 137 -19.41 -9.03 -1.70
N ASP A 138 -20.54 -9.57 -2.16
CA ASP A 138 -21.88 -9.00 -1.97
C ASP A 138 -22.23 -8.85 -0.47
N LEU A 139 -21.94 -9.89 0.32
CA LEU A 139 -22.17 -9.84 1.76
C LEU A 139 -21.20 -8.89 2.47
N ALA A 140 -19.95 -8.82 2.04
CA ALA A 140 -18.95 -7.91 2.59
C ALA A 140 -19.35 -6.44 2.34
N GLU A 141 -19.82 -6.10 1.14
CA GLU A 141 -20.37 -4.79 0.83
C GLU A 141 -21.57 -4.44 1.71
N LYS A 142 -22.51 -5.39 1.87
CA LYS A 142 -23.66 -5.23 2.75
C LYS A 142 -23.25 -4.93 4.19
N ILE A 143 -22.28 -5.68 4.75
CA ILE A 143 -21.76 -5.47 6.11
C ILE A 143 -21.11 -4.09 6.22
N GLN A 144 -20.33 -3.66 5.25
CA GLN A 144 -19.66 -2.37 5.26
C GLN A 144 -20.65 -1.20 5.20
N ARG A 145 -21.73 -1.31 4.38
CA ARG A 145 -22.73 -0.28 4.19
C ARG A 145 -23.68 -0.14 5.36
N GLU A 146 -24.18 -1.26 5.87
CA GLU A 146 -25.23 -1.29 6.90
C GLU A 146 -24.67 -1.28 8.33
N ARG A 147 -23.42 -1.69 8.53
CA ARG A 147 -22.73 -1.70 9.84
C ARG A 147 -23.57 -2.30 10.97
N GLU A 148 -23.96 -1.46 11.96
CA GLU A 148 -24.70 -1.91 13.14
C GLU A 148 -26.15 -2.29 12.86
N LYS A 149 -26.73 -1.78 11.77
CA LYS A 149 -28.13 -2.02 11.38
C LYS A 149 -28.32 -3.26 10.50
N ILE A 150 -27.23 -3.98 10.22
CA ILE A 150 -27.29 -5.14 9.34
C ILE A 150 -28.19 -6.24 9.89
N SER A 151 -29.03 -6.80 9.01
CA SER A 151 -29.80 -8.01 9.26
C SER A 151 -29.32 -9.11 8.31
N ILE A 152 -28.76 -10.18 8.85
CA ILE A 152 -28.33 -11.36 8.11
C ILE A 152 -29.54 -12.27 7.91
N GLN A 153 -29.84 -12.59 6.65
CA GLN A 153 -30.92 -13.51 6.32
C GLN A 153 -30.47 -14.96 6.51
N PRO A 154 -31.36 -15.93 6.82
CA PRO A 154 -30.96 -17.33 6.99
C PRO A 154 -30.20 -17.92 5.84
N ARG A 155 -30.48 -17.51 4.60
CA ARG A 155 -29.72 -17.92 3.39
C ARG A 155 -28.30 -17.38 3.31
N GLU A 156 -27.98 -16.31 4.05
CA GLU A 156 -26.67 -15.66 4.09
C GLU A 156 -25.78 -16.20 5.22
N GLU A 157 -26.33 -17.04 6.12
CA GLU A 157 -25.60 -17.54 7.30
C GLU A 157 -24.35 -18.35 6.89
N LEU A 158 -24.48 -19.25 5.91
CA LEU A 158 -23.33 -20.02 5.41
C LEU A 158 -22.27 -19.13 4.79
N THR A 159 -22.69 -18.13 4.00
CA THR A 159 -21.79 -17.13 3.40
C THR A 159 -21.10 -16.30 4.48
N LEU A 160 -21.84 -15.92 5.54
CA LEU A 160 -21.25 -15.20 6.68
C LEU A 160 -20.22 -16.04 7.41
N HIS A 161 -20.47 -17.33 7.65
CA HIS A 161 -19.48 -18.25 8.21
C HIS A 161 -18.22 -18.32 7.35
N SER A 162 -18.38 -18.46 6.04
CA SER A 162 -17.25 -18.46 5.10
C SER A 162 -16.49 -17.12 5.13
N LEU A 163 -17.21 -15.99 5.15
CA LEU A 163 -16.60 -14.66 5.20
C LEU A 163 -15.85 -14.43 6.53
N ILE A 164 -16.40 -14.84 7.65
CA ILE A 164 -15.72 -14.82 8.96
C ILE A 164 -14.47 -15.72 8.93
N ALA A 165 -14.57 -16.89 8.29
CA ALA A 165 -13.45 -17.81 8.18
C ALA A 165 -12.28 -17.24 7.35
N VAL A 166 -12.52 -16.41 6.33
CA VAL A 166 -11.48 -15.87 5.45
C VAL A 166 -11.10 -14.42 5.75
N GLY A 167 -11.95 -13.62 6.35
CA GLY A 167 -11.83 -12.16 6.41
C GLY A 167 -11.21 -11.58 7.68
N THR A 168 -11.00 -12.35 8.74
CA THR A 168 -10.81 -11.80 10.10
C THR A 168 -9.39 -11.38 10.44
N SER A 169 -8.37 -11.78 9.69
CA SER A 169 -6.97 -11.63 10.09
C SER A 169 -6.14 -10.67 9.23
N ALA A 170 -6.67 -10.20 8.10
CA ALA A 170 -5.98 -9.22 7.27
C ALA A 170 -6.31 -7.80 7.74
N GLY A 171 -5.28 -6.97 7.95
CA GLY A 171 -5.42 -5.59 8.44
C GLY A 171 -6.15 -4.64 7.50
N GLY A 172 -6.60 -3.48 8.02
CA GLY A 172 -7.18 -2.37 7.26
C GLY A 172 -8.71 -2.28 7.26
N ARG A 173 -9.25 -1.27 6.55
CA ARG A 173 -10.69 -0.95 6.53
C ARG A 173 -11.44 -1.57 5.37
N GLN A 174 -10.77 -1.77 4.23
CA GLN A 174 -11.38 -2.33 3.03
C GLN A 174 -11.78 -3.78 3.26
N PRO A 175 -12.97 -4.22 2.82
CA PRO A 175 -13.37 -5.62 2.84
C PRO A 175 -12.40 -6.50 2.08
N LYS A 176 -11.96 -7.56 2.72
CA LYS A 176 -10.99 -8.50 2.15
C LYS A 176 -11.11 -9.88 2.75
N GLY A 177 -10.56 -10.87 2.05
CA GLY A 177 -10.48 -12.25 2.51
C GLY A 177 -9.09 -12.84 2.29
N ILE A 178 -8.69 -13.79 3.13
CA ILE A 178 -7.49 -14.58 2.93
C ILE A 178 -7.88 -15.89 2.26
N ILE A 179 -7.39 -16.09 1.07
CA ILE A 179 -7.64 -17.29 0.27
C ILE A 179 -6.34 -18.04 0.01
N ALA A 180 -6.46 -19.34 -0.21
CA ALA A 180 -5.43 -20.16 -0.81
C ALA A 180 -5.89 -20.58 -2.21
N MET A 181 -5.02 -20.48 -3.19
CA MET A 181 -5.33 -20.80 -4.57
C MET A 181 -4.26 -21.72 -5.14
N ASN A 182 -4.68 -22.78 -5.78
CA ASN A 182 -3.78 -23.60 -6.57
C ASN A 182 -3.54 -22.92 -7.93
N PRO A 183 -2.31 -22.47 -8.22
CA PRO A 183 -2.03 -21.72 -9.45
C PRO A 183 -2.19 -22.56 -10.73
N LYS A 184 -2.21 -23.89 -10.63
CA LYS A 184 -2.36 -24.80 -11.79
C LYS A 184 -3.81 -25.10 -12.12
N THR A 185 -4.64 -25.32 -11.09
CA THR A 185 -6.04 -25.73 -11.26
C THR A 185 -7.02 -24.57 -11.16
N GLY A 186 -6.61 -23.45 -10.52
CA GLY A 186 -7.49 -22.33 -10.17
C GLY A 186 -8.40 -22.60 -8.97
N GLU A 187 -8.27 -23.76 -8.32
CA GLU A 187 -9.05 -24.10 -7.12
C GLU A 187 -8.78 -23.11 -5.99
N ILE A 188 -9.85 -22.64 -5.34
CA ILE A 188 -9.79 -21.65 -4.25
C ILE A 188 -10.33 -22.26 -2.98
N ARG A 189 -9.56 -22.13 -1.89
CA ARG A 189 -9.92 -22.56 -0.53
C ARG A 189 -9.70 -21.43 0.48
N SER A 190 -10.15 -21.61 1.71
CA SER A 190 -9.77 -20.70 2.79
C SER A 190 -8.25 -20.70 3.01
N GLY A 191 -7.64 -19.53 2.97
CA GLY A 191 -6.20 -19.34 3.19
C GLY A 191 -5.85 -19.11 4.67
N GLN A 192 -6.79 -19.30 5.59
CA GLN A 192 -6.54 -19.14 7.03
C GLN A 192 -6.12 -20.44 7.74
N VAL A 193 -6.19 -21.55 7.05
CA VAL A 193 -5.73 -22.86 7.52
C VAL A 193 -4.62 -23.37 6.61
N ASP A 194 -3.83 -24.29 7.11
CA ASP A 194 -2.80 -24.93 6.30
C ASP A 194 -3.48 -25.72 5.18
N THR A 195 -2.99 -25.56 3.97
CA THR A 195 -3.43 -26.25 2.76
C THR A 195 -2.31 -27.12 2.20
N ASP A 196 -2.64 -27.90 1.16
CA ASP A 196 -1.66 -28.73 0.45
C ASP A 196 -0.52 -27.87 -0.14
N ALA A 197 0.64 -28.44 -0.36
CA ALA A 197 1.88 -27.77 -0.79
C ALA A 197 1.78 -27.04 -2.14
N ASP A 198 0.78 -27.36 -2.97
CA ASP A 198 0.53 -26.74 -4.28
C ASP A 198 -0.36 -25.50 -4.19
N PHE A 199 -0.82 -25.10 -3.01
CA PHE A 199 -1.59 -23.88 -2.83
C PHE A 199 -0.67 -22.73 -2.41
N GLU A 200 -0.94 -21.57 -2.99
CA GLU A 200 -0.34 -20.30 -2.60
C GLU A 200 -1.35 -19.43 -1.85
N TYR A 201 -0.85 -18.64 -0.90
CA TYR A 201 -1.70 -17.82 -0.04
C TYR A 201 -1.79 -16.39 -0.53
N TYR A 202 -3.02 -15.85 -0.59
CA TYR A 202 -3.32 -14.53 -1.10
C TYR A 202 -4.23 -13.75 -0.17
N ILE A 203 -4.14 -12.43 -0.25
CA ILE A 203 -5.15 -11.49 0.23
C ILE A 203 -5.95 -11.06 -1.00
N LEU A 204 -7.26 -11.27 -0.95
CA LEU A 204 -8.21 -10.82 -1.95
C LEU A 204 -8.96 -9.61 -1.38
N LYS A 205 -8.74 -8.42 -1.95
CA LYS A 205 -9.48 -7.21 -1.62
C LYS A 205 -10.66 -7.07 -2.56
N PHE A 206 -11.86 -6.93 -2.00
CA PHE A 206 -13.07 -6.82 -2.80
C PHE A 206 -13.13 -5.46 -3.49
N GLY A 207 -13.35 -5.47 -4.79
CA GLY A 207 -13.41 -4.27 -5.62
C GLY A 207 -14.77 -3.58 -5.61
N ASP A 208 -14.77 -2.34 -6.07
CA ASP A 208 -15.95 -1.50 -6.25
C ASP A 208 -15.89 -0.87 -7.63
N LYS A 209 -16.85 -1.25 -8.52
CA LYS A 209 -16.87 -0.77 -9.91
C LYS A 209 -16.98 0.73 -10.06
N GLN A 210 -17.69 1.41 -9.16
CA GLN A 210 -17.92 2.85 -9.27
C GLN A 210 -16.66 3.63 -8.93
N ARG A 211 -15.93 3.17 -7.92
CA ARG A 211 -14.72 3.82 -7.41
C ARG A 211 -13.43 3.28 -8.01
N CYS A 212 -13.48 2.23 -8.82
CA CYS A 212 -12.32 1.58 -9.45
C CYS A 212 -11.19 1.24 -8.46
N ILE A 213 -11.55 0.84 -7.21
CA ILE A 213 -10.56 0.67 -6.13
C ILE A 213 -9.53 -0.42 -6.48
N ALA A 214 -9.97 -1.53 -7.03
CA ALA A 214 -9.09 -2.63 -7.40
C ALA A 214 -8.17 -2.26 -8.57
N GLU A 215 -8.71 -1.57 -9.57
CA GLU A 215 -7.99 -1.12 -10.75
C GLU A 215 -6.95 -0.03 -10.38
N LEU A 216 -7.29 0.87 -9.46
CA LEU A 216 -6.36 1.86 -8.93
C LEU A 216 -5.23 1.18 -8.15
N GLU A 217 -5.53 0.22 -7.27
CA GLU A 217 -4.52 -0.50 -6.51
C GLU A 217 -3.59 -1.32 -7.44
N GLN A 218 -4.14 -1.92 -8.51
CA GLN A 218 -3.33 -2.58 -9.54
C GLN A 218 -2.42 -1.60 -10.27
N THR A 219 -2.93 -0.40 -10.59
CA THR A 219 -2.15 0.65 -11.24
C THR A 219 -0.98 1.11 -10.35
N TYR A 220 -1.25 1.33 -9.07
CA TYR A 220 -0.23 1.68 -8.08
C TYR A 220 0.79 0.56 -7.85
N TYR A 221 0.36 -0.69 -7.86
CA TYR A 221 1.26 -1.84 -7.82
C TYR A 221 2.24 -1.84 -9.00
N GLU A 222 1.76 -1.63 -10.22
CA GLU A 222 2.62 -1.58 -11.41
C GLU A 222 3.57 -0.37 -11.38
N MET A 223 3.08 0.81 -10.95
CA MET A 223 3.91 1.98 -10.72
C MET A 223 5.00 1.71 -9.67
N ALA A 224 4.64 1.10 -8.55
CA ALA A 224 5.58 0.78 -7.48
C ALA A 224 6.71 -0.15 -7.96
N LEU A 225 6.37 -1.17 -8.76
CA LEU A 225 7.38 -2.06 -9.37
C LEU A 225 8.31 -1.30 -10.32
N GLN A 226 7.78 -0.41 -11.17
CA GLN A 226 8.58 0.41 -12.09
C GLN A 226 9.48 1.39 -11.33
N ALA A 227 9.00 1.93 -10.21
CA ALA A 227 9.79 2.74 -9.28
C ALA A 227 10.86 1.94 -8.52
N GLY A 228 10.90 0.62 -8.66
CA GLY A 228 11.85 -0.26 -7.99
C GLY A 228 11.47 -0.59 -6.53
N ILE A 229 10.22 -0.37 -6.13
CA ILE A 229 9.68 -0.78 -4.83
C ILE A 229 9.42 -2.28 -4.84
N ARG A 230 9.82 -2.96 -3.79
CA ARG A 230 9.58 -4.39 -3.62
C ARG A 230 8.13 -4.63 -3.19
N MET A 231 7.38 -5.33 -4.01
CA MET A 231 6.02 -5.78 -3.72
C MET A 231 5.85 -7.26 -4.01
N MET A 232 4.86 -7.88 -3.38
CA MET A 232 4.49 -9.26 -3.72
C MET A 232 3.73 -9.31 -5.04
N PRO A 233 3.84 -10.40 -5.81
CA PRO A 233 3.07 -10.57 -7.04
C PRO A 233 1.58 -10.33 -6.82
N SER A 234 1.04 -9.40 -7.59
CA SER A 234 -0.36 -8.98 -7.50
C SER A 234 -1.01 -8.90 -8.88
N ARG A 235 -2.32 -9.04 -8.92
CA ARG A 235 -3.10 -8.96 -10.16
C ARG A 235 -4.57 -8.70 -9.91
N LEU A 236 -5.27 -8.26 -10.92
CA LEU A 236 -6.72 -8.23 -10.92
C LEU A 236 -7.29 -9.66 -11.08
N MET A 237 -8.36 -9.91 -10.36
CA MET A 237 -9.18 -11.12 -10.48
C MET A 237 -10.61 -10.68 -10.80
N MET A 238 -11.05 -11.00 -12.02
CA MET A 238 -12.41 -10.65 -12.45
C MET A 238 -13.39 -11.76 -12.04
N VAL A 239 -14.45 -11.37 -11.32
CA VAL A 239 -15.56 -12.23 -10.95
C VAL A 239 -16.86 -11.53 -11.34
N GLU A 240 -17.64 -12.14 -12.25
CA GLU A 240 -18.91 -11.60 -12.76
C GLU A 240 -18.85 -10.11 -13.17
N GLY A 241 -17.78 -9.75 -13.85
CA GLY A 241 -17.58 -8.40 -14.37
C GLY A 241 -17.20 -7.35 -13.31
N THR A 242 -16.79 -7.76 -12.11
CA THR A 242 -16.17 -6.91 -11.09
C THR A 242 -14.72 -7.33 -10.89
N ASN A 243 -13.80 -6.40 -10.95
CA ASN A 243 -12.40 -6.65 -10.62
C ASN A 243 -12.20 -6.61 -9.12
N HIS A 244 -11.44 -7.57 -8.61
CA HIS A 244 -10.94 -7.63 -7.25
C HIS A 244 -9.42 -7.62 -7.30
N PHE A 245 -8.75 -7.01 -6.30
CA PHE A 245 -7.30 -7.00 -6.24
C PHE A 245 -6.78 -8.20 -5.45
N LEU A 246 -5.94 -9.01 -6.08
CA LEU A 246 -5.35 -10.21 -5.50
C LEU A 246 -3.86 -10.02 -5.32
N THR A 247 -3.36 -10.09 -4.08
CA THR A 247 -1.93 -9.98 -3.76
C THR A 247 -1.45 -11.20 -2.99
N LYS A 248 -0.27 -11.74 -3.36
CA LYS A 248 0.35 -12.86 -2.65
C LYS A 248 0.81 -12.42 -1.27
N ARG A 249 0.61 -13.27 -0.26
CA ARG A 249 1.07 -12.99 1.11
C ARG A 249 2.59 -13.07 1.21
N PHE A 250 3.20 -12.08 1.85
CA PHE A 250 4.66 -12.07 2.13
C PHE A 250 5.03 -12.82 3.41
N ASP A 251 4.07 -13.08 4.28
CA ASP A 251 4.28 -13.76 5.55
C ASP A 251 4.15 -15.29 5.45
N ARG A 252 4.23 -15.80 4.23
CA ARG A 252 4.22 -17.23 3.91
C ARG A 252 5.32 -17.53 2.89
N ASP A 253 6.10 -18.57 3.18
CA ASP A 253 7.09 -19.13 2.26
C ASP A 253 6.99 -20.67 2.23
N GLN A 254 7.96 -21.31 1.62
CA GLN A 254 8.03 -22.78 1.54
C GLN A 254 8.21 -23.45 2.93
N THR A 255 8.66 -22.72 3.94
CA THR A 255 8.82 -23.21 5.32
C THR A 255 7.57 -22.99 6.18
N GLY A 256 6.53 -22.34 5.60
CA GLY A 256 5.28 -22.02 6.26
C GLY A 256 5.18 -20.54 6.67
N LYS A 257 4.73 -20.29 7.89
CA LYS A 257 4.56 -18.92 8.42
C LYS A 257 5.90 -18.25 8.73
N LEU A 258 6.05 -16.99 8.31
CA LEU A 258 7.08 -16.07 8.77
C LEU A 258 6.54 -15.18 9.88
N HIS A 259 7.37 -14.81 10.85
CA HIS A 259 6.95 -13.88 11.90
C HIS A 259 6.95 -12.45 11.38
N THR A 260 5.93 -11.68 11.72
CA THR A 260 5.78 -10.29 11.29
C THR A 260 5.46 -9.36 12.44
N GLN A 261 5.97 -8.13 12.36
CA GLN A 261 5.62 -7.04 13.26
C GLN A 261 5.53 -5.75 12.43
N THR A 262 4.45 -4.99 12.61
CA THR A 262 4.35 -3.65 12.02
C THR A 262 5.26 -2.67 12.76
N LEU A 263 5.54 -1.51 12.15
CA LEU A 263 6.26 -0.43 12.81
C LEU A 263 5.54 0.02 14.09
N ALA A 264 4.20 0.07 14.07
CA ALA A 264 3.39 0.36 15.25
C ALA A 264 3.62 -0.64 16.39
N ALA A 265 3.86 -1.91 16.07
CA ALA A 265 4.07 -2.95 17.06
C ALA A 265 5.49 -2.94 17.65
N ILE A 266 6.49 -2.75 16.77
CA ILE A 266 7.90 -2.88 17.14
C ILE A 266 8.48 -1.59 17.72
N TYR A 267 7.87 -0.44 17.40
CA TYR A 267 8.23 0.88 17.93
C TYR A 267 7.00 1.79 17.98
N PRO A 268 6.17 1.70 19.06
CA PRO A 268 4.91 2.42 19.20
C PRO A 268 4.98 3.94 18.99
N GLU A 269 6.13 4.53 19.32
CA GLU A 269 6.38 5.98 19.21
C GLU A 269 6.75 6.43 17.78
N ALA A 270 6.73 5.53 16.79
CA ALA A 270 7.07 5.87 15.41
C ALA A 270 5.96 6.70 14.75
N ASP A 271 6.25 7.97 14.54
CA ASP A 271 5.39 8.97 13.92
C ASP A 271 6.03 9.64 12.69
N SER A 272 7.24 9.18 12.30
CA SER A 272 7.99 9.77 11.19
C SER A 272 8.85 8.75 10.45
N TYR A 273 9.25 9.09 9.22
CA TYR A 273 10.16 8.29 8.41
C TYR A 273 11.58 8.23 9.01
N GLU A 274 12.01 9.26 9.73
CA GLU A 274 13.28 9.27 10.47
C GLU A 274 13.29 8.19 11.56
N LYS A 275 12.16 8.05 12.29
CA LYS A 275 12.01 6.99 13.30
C LYS A 275 11.94 5.61 12.64
N LEU A 276 11.27 5.47 11.49
CA LEU A 276 11.26 4.22 10.72
C LEU A 276 12.69 3.81 10.32
N LEU A 277 13.51 4.73 9.79
CA LEU A 277 14.91 4.45 9.48
C LEU A 277 15.74 4.14 10.74
N THR A 278 15.46 4.82 11.85
CA THR A 278 16.09 4.52 13.14
C THR A 278 15.80 3.08 13.57
N VAL A 279 14.57 2.61 13.38
CA VAL A 279 14.18 1.21 13.62
C VAL A 279 14.97 0.27 12.72
N CYS A 280 15.04 0.53 11.41
CA CYS A 280 15.82 -0.28 10.48
C CYS A 280 17.27 -0.45 10.95
N ARG A 281 17.92 0.65 11.40
CA ARG A 281 19.30 0.61 11.90
C ARG A 281 19.44 -0.10 13.24
N LYS A 282 18.55 0.15 14.20
CA LYS A 282 18.56 -0.56 15.51
C LYS A 282 18.36 -2.06 15.35
N MET A 283 17.62 -2.47 14.32
CA MET A 283 17.42 -3.89 14.00
C MET A 283 18.49 -4.46 13.06
N HIS A 284 19.53 -3.67 12.72
CA HIS A 284 20.63 -4.07 11.83
C HIS A 284 20.17 -4.54 10.46
N LEU A 285 19.12 -3.91 9.90
CA LEU A 285 18.68 -4.22 8.55
C LEU A 285 19.72 -3.74 7.52
N PRO A 286 19.83 -4.41 6.36
CA PRO A 286 20.79 -4.01 5.34
C PRO A 286 20.43 -2.65 4.74
N GLU A 287 21.44 -1.94 4.22
CA GLU A 287 21.27 -0.62 3.62
C GLU A 287 20.24 -0.59 2.47
N SER A 288 20.09 -1.70 1.76
CA SER A 288 19.03 -1.84 0.75
C SER A 288 17.61 -1.69 1.31
N ASP A 289 17.38 -1.99 2.59
CA ASP A 289 16.10 -1.79 3.25
C ASP A 289 15.91 -0.32 3.66
N CYS A 290 17.01 0.40 4.00
CA CYS A 290 16.98 1.84 4.25
C CYS A 290 16.68 2.64 2.96
N GLN A 291 17.32 2.27 1.85
CA GLN A 291 17.02 2.86 0.54
C GLN A 291 15.59 2.58 0.09
N GLU A 292 15.07 1.40 0.38
CA GLU A 292 13.67 1.04 0.13
C GLU A 292 12.69 1.93 0.92
N VAL A 293 12.99 2.25 2.18
CA VAL A 293 12.19 3.20 2.98
C VAL A 293 12.15 4.57 2.30
N PHE A 294 13.30 5.10 1.87
CA PHE A 294 13.36 6.38 1.17
C PHE A 294 12.58 6.35 -0.16
N ARG A 295 12.70 5.28 -0.93
CA ARG A 295 11.96 5.11 -2.17
C ARG A 295 10.44 5.13 -1.93
N ARG A 296 9.96 4.45 -0.88
CA ARG A 296 8.54 4.46 -0.49
C ARG A 296 8.09 5.84 0.00
N LEU A 297 8.92 6.55 0.76
CA LEU A 297 8.66 7.94 1.16
C LEU A 297 8.41 8.82 -0.07
N VAL A 298 9.34 8.83 -1.03
CA VAL A 298 9.21 9.64 -2.26
C VAL A 298 7.99 9.21 -3.08
N PHE A 299 7.74 7.91 -3.18
CA PHE A 299 6.57 7.39 -3.88
C PHE A 299 5.26 7.82 -3.19
N ASN A 300 5.16 7.69 -1.87
CA ASN A 300 3.96 8.06 -1.13
C ASN A 300 3.64 9.55 -1.31
N ILE A 301 4.66 10.43 -1.31
CA ILE A 301 4.48 11.87 -1.53
C ILE A 301 4.05 12.14 -2.97
N LEU A 302 4.81 11.71 -3.96
CA LEU A 302 4.55 12.04 -5.37
C LEU A 302 3.30 11.34 -5.92
N ALA A 303 3.00 10.12 -5.45
CA ALA A 303 1.82 9.36 -5.84
C ALA A 303 0.60 9.62 -4.93
N ASN A 304 0.69 10.57 -4.00
CA ASN A 304 -0.39 10.93 -3.06
C ASN A 304 -0.99 9.72 -2.31
N ASN A 305 -0.13 8.78 -1.89
CA ASN A 305 -0.55 7.73 -0.96
C ASN A 305 -0.45 8.26 0.46
N THR A 306 -1.50 8.93 0.94
CA THR A 306 -1.53 9.63 2.22
C THR A 306 -1.89 8.74 3.41
N ASP A 307 -2.22 7.47 3.20
CA ASP A 307 -2.49 6.49 4.27
C ASP A 307 -1.21 5.73 4.69
N ASP A 308 -0.08 6.44 4.69
CA ASP A 308 1.25 5.92 4.99
C ASP A 308 1.52 5.78 6.51
N HIS A 309 0.53 5.27 7.25
CA HIS A 309 0.64 5.13 8.70
C HIS A 309 1.59 3.98 9.12
N ASN A 310 1.99 3.99 10.39
CA ASN A 310 2.98 3.05 10.94
C ASN A 310 2.56 1.57 10.90
N LYS A 311 1.29 1.23 10.64
CA LYS A 311 0.87 -0.15 10.37
C LYS A 311 1.08 -0.58 8.92
N ASN A 312 1.35 0.34 7.97
CA ASN A 312 1.64 0.02 6.58
C ASN A 312 3.14 -0.23 6.31
N PHE A 313 3.94 -0.24 7.37
CA PHE A 313 5.34 -0.66 7.34
C PHE A 313 5.52 -1.88 8.24
N THR A 314 5.86 -3.02 7.64
CA THR A 314 6.01 -4.27 8.37
C THR A 314 7.44 -4.78 8.25
N PHE A 315 7.91 -5.40 9.32
CA PHE A 315 9.15 -6.17 9.35
C PHE A 315 8.82 -7.66 9.40
N VAL A 316 9.63 -8.45 8.72
CA VAL A 316 9.47 -9.90 8.65
C VAL A 316 10.72 -10.60 9.19
N MET A 317 10.52 -11.62 10.02
CA MET A 317 11.59 -12.45 10.57
C MET A 317 11.43 -13.89 10.08
N ASN A 318 12.50 -14.44 9.55
CA ASN A 318 12.57 -15.86 9.19
C ASN A 318 12.81 -16.75 10.42
N ARG A 319 12.80 -18.06 10.21
CA ARG A 319 13.00 -19.05 11.29
C ARG A 319 14.41 -19.01 11.91
N GLN A 320 15.38 -18.37 11.25
CA GLN A 320 16.75 -18.15 11.74
C GLN A 320 16.88 -16.87 12.60
N GLY A 321 15.79 -16.10 12.76
CA GLY A 321 15.81 -14.86 13.55
C GLY A 321 16.30 -13.64 12.77
N THR A 322 16.47 -13.75 11.43
CA THR A 322 16.88 -12.61 10.58
C THR A 322 15.70 -11.74 10.22
N TRP A 323 15.79 -10.47 10.57
CA TRP A 323 14.78 -9.45 10.26
C TRP A 323 15.06 -8.74 8.96
N ARG A 324 14.02 -8.39 8.22
CA ARG A 324 14.04 -7.58 6.98
C ARG A 324 12.80 -6.69 6.92
N LEU A 325 12.90 -5.59 6.20
CA LEU A 325 11.72 -4.83 5.81
C LEU A 325 10.87 -5.68 4.85
N ALA A 326 9.59 -5.86 5.16
CA ALA A 326 8.67 -6.61 4.30
C ALA A 326 8.46 -5.90 2.94
N PRO A 327 8.05 -6.62 1.88
CA PRO A 327 7.54 -5.99 0.68
C PRO A 327 6.45 -4.98 0.99
N ALA A 328 6.33 -3.91 0.20
CA ALA A 328 5.30 -2.90 0.38
C ALA A 328 3.90 -3.49 0.06
N TYR A 329 2.91 -2.92 0.68
CA TYR A 329 1.49 -3.26 0.50
C TYR A 329 0.64 -2.02 0.79
N ASP A 330 -0.64 -2.06 0.43
CA ASP A 330 -1.58 -0.96 0.61
C ASP A 330 -1.08 0.37 0.00
N LEU A 331 -0.34 0.29 -1.13
CA LEU A 331 0.02 1.45 -1.92
C LEU A 331 -1.11 1.73 -2.91
N THR A 332 -1.85 2.82 -2.69
CA THR A 332 -2.97 3.21 -3.56
C THR A 332 -3.31 4.69 -3.38
N PHE A 333 -4.05 5.25 -4.32
CA PHE A 333 -4.69 6.55 -4.12
C PHE A 333 -5.83 6.42 -3.11
N ILE A 334 -5.91 7.36 -2.17
CA ILE A 334 -6.98 7.33 -1.17
C ILE A 334 -8.26 7.93 -1.76
N VAL A 335 -9.15 7.04 -2.17
CA VAL A 335 -10.43 7.38 -2.83
C VAL A 335 -11.43 7.98 -1.85
N ASP A 336 -11.41 7.50 -0.60
CA ASP A 336 -12.33 7.94 0.45
C ASP A 336 -11.57 8.13 1.76
N THR A 337 -11.35 9.38 2.13
CA THR A 337 -10.66 9.75 3.38
C THR A 337 -11.51 9.50 4.63
N GLY A 338 -12.80 9.18 4.46
CA GLY A 338 -13.75 9.04 5.57
C GLY A 338 -13.86 10.31 6.42
N GLY A 339 -13.42 11.47 5.91
CA GLY A 339 -13.45 12.75 6.60
C GLY A 339 -12.44 12.90 7.75
N TYR A 340 -11.49 11.97 7.87
CA TYR A 340 -10.55 11.96 9.01
C TYR A 340 -9.24 12.71 8.75
N LEU A 341 -8.80 12.80 7.49
CA LEU A 341 -7.57 13.48 7.12
C LEU A 341 -7.83 14.41 5.92
N PRO A 342 -7.18 15.58 5.87
CA PRO A 342 -7.11 16.37 4.65
C PRO A 342 -6.50 15.52 3.51
N ASP A 343 -6.95 15.73 2.29
CA ASP A 343 -6.54 14.95 1.11
C ASP A 343 -5.02 14.91 0.84
N LYS A 344 -4.25 15.81 1.48
CA LYS A 344 -2.79 15.95 1.28
C LYS A 344 -1.95 15.72 2.52
N GLN A 345 -2.54 15.28 3.63
CA GLN A 345 -1.81 15.05 4.87
C GLN A 345 -1.37 13.59 4.98
N HIS A 346 -0.06 13.37 5.08
CA HIS A 346 0.54 12.09 5.39
C HIS A 346 0.33 11.67 6.85
N CYS A 347 0.48 10.38 7.14
CA CYS A 347 0.40 9.87 8.50
C CYS A 347 1.77 9.87 9.21
N LEU A 348 2.87 9.72 8.47
CA LEU A 348 4.23 9.84 8.98
C LEU A 348 4.85 11.17 8.56
N MET A 349 5.51 11.83 9.50
CA MET A 349 6.22 13.08 9.26
C MET A 349 7.51 12.87 8.45
N VAL A 350 7.90 13.91 7.72
CA VAL A 350 9.22 14.09 7.12
C VAL A 350 9.73 15.48 7.55
N GLY A 351 10.85 15.57 8.23
CA GLY A 351 11.36 16.83 8.75
C GLY A 351 10.36 17.57 9.65
N GLY A 352 9.51 16.84 10.37
CA GLY A 352 8.45 17.40 11.23
C GLY A 352 7.19 17.85 10.49
N LYS A 353 7.08 17.62 9.18
CA LYS A 353 5.94 18.00 8.32
C LYS A 353 5.09 16.78 7.98
N LEU A 354 3.76 16.94 7.96
CA LEU A 354 2.79 15.94 7.48
C LEU A 354 2.21 16.31 6.10
N GLN A 355 2.40 17.55 5.67
CA GLN A 355 1.91 18.08 4.40
C GLN A 355 2.90 19.10 3.83
N ASP A 356 2.74 19.48 2.58
CA ASP A 356 3.60 20.45 1.89
C ASP A 356 5.09 20.07 1.96
N ILE A 357 5.36 18.76 1.90
CA ILE A 357 6.70 18.20 1.90
C ILE A 357 7.35 18.49 0.56
N THR A 358 8.43 19.28 0.59
CA THR A 358 9.14 19.74 -0.61
C THR A 358 10.24 18.77 -1.04
N LEU A 359 10.76 18.98 -2.26
CA LEU A 359 11.96 18.28 -2.73
C LEU A 359 13.15 18.49 -1.78
N ASP A 360 13.33 19.73 -1.26
CA ASP A 360 14.41 20.05 -0.33
C ASP A 360 14.25 19.31 1.01
N ASP A 361 13.02 19.12 1.50
CA ASP A 361 12.76 18.31 2.69
C ASP A 361 13.19 16.85 2.47
N ALA A 362 12.86 16.28 1.31
CA ALA A 362 13.25 14.90 0.97
C ALA A 362 14.76 14.74 0.79
N LEU A 363 15.44 15.73 0.20
CA LEU A 363 16.90 15.73 0.06
C LEU A 363 17.62 15.93 1.40
N SER A 364 17.08 16.79 2.27
CA SER A 364 17.59 16.97 3.65
C SER A 364 17.45 15.68 4.45
N PHE A 365 16.27 15.04 4.40
CA PHE A 365 16.05 13.72 4.99
C PHE A 365 17.07 12.68 4.49
N ALA A 366 17.27 12.62 3.17
CA ALA A 366 18.22 11.66 2.58
C ALA A 366 19.65 11.91 3.06
N THR A 367 20.06 13.19 3.17
CA THR A 367 21.39 13.59 3.64
C THR A 367 21.57 13.23 5.11
N GLU A 368 20.65 13.60 5.98
CA GLU A 368 20.68 13.31 7.42
C GLU A 368 20.64 11.81 7.70
N CYS A 369 19.89 11.09 6.88
CA CYS A 369 19.76 9.66 6.96
C CYS A 369 20.80 8.87 6.15
N GLY A 370 21.76 9.51 5.48
CA GLY A 370 22.85 8.87 4.75
C GLY A 370 22.36 7.96 3.61
N ILE A 371 21.31 8.35 2.90
CA ILE A 371 20.79 7.59 1.77
C ILE A 371 21.68 7.78 0.54
N ALA A 372 22.13 6.68 -0.05
CA ALA A 372 22.92 6.72 -1.27
C ALA A 372 22.03 7.03 -2.49
N ASP A 373 22.52 7.87 -3.39
CA ASP A 373 21.87 8.28 -4.66
C ASP A 373 20.40 8.73 -4.50
N PRO A 374 20.08 9.69 -3.62
CA PRO A 374 18.72 10.15 -3.44
C PRO A 374 18.12 10.75 -4.71
N THR A 375 18.92 11.47 -5.50
CA THR A 375 18.48 12.09 -6.75
C THR A 375 18.08 11.04 -7.80
N GLY A 376 18.85 9.96 -7.93
CA GLY A 376 18.48 8.85 -8.83
C GLY A 376 17.18 8.19 -8.42
N ILE A 377 16.97 7.97 -7.11
CA ILE A 377 15.73 7.41 -6.58
C ILE A 377 14.55 8.35 -6.87
N ILE A 378 14.68 9.64 -6.56
CA ILE A 378 13.63 10.65 -6.78
C ILE A 378 13.26 10.74 -8.27
N ASN A 379 14.24 10.82 -9.17
CA ASN A 379 13.98 10.90 -10.60
C ASN A 379 13.27 9.67 -11.15
N ASN A 380 13.65 8.47 -10.69
CA ASN A 380 13.00 7.23 -11.10
C ASN A 380 11.53 7.21 -10.64
N VAL A 381 11.25 7.56 -9.38
CA VAL A 381 9.88 7.61 -8.86
C VAL A 381 9.07 8.66 -9.61
N ALA A 382 9.59 9.88 -9.80
CA ALA A 382 8.89 10.94 -10.51
C ALA A 382 8.54 10.55 -11.96
N SER A 383 9.48 9.93 -12.67
CA SER A 383 9.27 9.42 -14.04
C SER A 383 8.16 8.37 -14.07
N THR A 384 8.12 7.50 -13.08
CA THR A 384 7.09 6.45 -12.98
C THR A 384 5.71 7.05 -12.65
N VAL A 385 5.64 7.98 -11.70
CA VAL A 385 4.38 8.66 -11.35
C VAL A 385 3.83 9.43 -12.55
N ALA A 386 4.68 10.05 -13.35
CA ALA A 386 4.28 10.73 -14.59
C ALA A 386 3.67 9.81 -15.67
N SER A 387 3.83 8.49 -15.55
CA SER A 387 3.22 7.51 -16.47
C SER A 387 1.87 6.97 -15.98
N PHE A 388 1.31 7.51 -14.90
CA PHE A 388 0.09 7.00 -14.26
C PHE A 388 -1.06 6.79 -15.24
N ARG A 389 -1.39 7.78 -16.11
CA ARG A 389 -2.52 7.69 -17.07
C ARG A 389 -2.42 6.45 -17.95
N GLU A 390 -1.24 6.15 -18.48
CA GLU A 390 -1.04 5.00 -19.36
C GLU A 390 -1.36 3.70 -18.64
N LEU A 391 -0.88 3.55 -17.41
CA LEU A 391 -1.13 2.37 -16.57
C LEU A 391 -2.59 2.30 -16.11
N ALA A 392 -3.20 3.43 -15.76
CA ALA A 392 -4.59 3.50 -15.33
C ALA A 392 -5.55 3.05 -16.44
N VAL A 393 -5.36 3.55 -17.67
CA VAL A 393 -6.14 3.12 -18.84
C VAL A 393 -5.93 1.63 -19.14
N LYS A 394 -4.70 1.15 -19.10
CA LYS A 394 -4.37 -0.26 -19.28
C LYS A 394 -5.12 -1.15 -18.28
N ASN A 395 -5.21 -0.73 -17.02
CA ASN A 395 -5.81 -1.49 -15.94
C ASN A 395 -7.34 -1.29 -15.82
N GLY A 396 -7.94 -0.48 -16.71
CA GLY A 396 -9.39 -0.29 -16.76
C GLY A 396 -9.95 0.70 -15.75
N VAL A 397 -9.12 1.62 -15.21
CA VAL A 397 -9.60 2.76 -14.44
C VAL A 397 -10.44 3.66 -15.36
N ASN A 398 -11.64 4.03 -14.94
CA ASN A 398 -12.51 4.89 -15.74
C ASN A 398 -11.92 6.31 -15.88
N GLU A 399 -12.39 7.06 -16.88
CA GLU A 399 -11.83 8.38 -17.20
C GLU A 399 -12.00 9.40 -16.06
N GLU A 400 -13.08 9.33 -15.32
CA GLU A 400 -13.33 10.22 -14.18
C GLU A 400 -12.23 10.08 -13.12
N TRP A 401 -11.96 8.84 -12.69
CA TRP A 401 -10.90 8.55 -11.72
C TRP A 401 -9.51 8.75 -12.31
N THR A 402 -9.30 8.37 -13.56
CA THR A 402 -8.01 8.60 -14.25
C THR A 402 -7.65 10.08 -14.25
N SER A 403 -8.57 10.95 -14.69
CA SER A 403 -8.32 12.39 -14.72
C SER A 403 -8.17 13.01 -13.34
N ARG A 404 -8.99 12.58 -12.37
CA ARG A 404 -8.91 13.07 -10.99
C ARG A 404 -7.56 12.75 -10.34
N VAL A 405 -7.12 11.52 -10.45
CA VAL A 405 -5.84 11.08 -9.86
C VAL A 405 -4.68 11.74 -10.59
N GLU A 406 -4.65 11.69 -11.93
CA GLU A 406 -3.59 12.30 -12.73
C GLU A 406 -3.39 13.78 -12.40
N ASN A 407 -4.46 14.57 -12.28
CA ASN A 407 -4.35 15.96 -11.92
C ASN A 407 -3.67 16.15 -10.55
N CYS A 408 -4.05 15.34 -9.55
CA CYS A 408 -3.43 15.39 -8.24
C CYS A 408 -1.93 15.02 -8.31
N LEU A 409 -1.57 13.97 -9.06
CA LEU A 409 -0.17 13.56 -9.21
C LEU A 409 0.66 14.60 -9.96
N ASN A 410 0.09 15.23 -10.96
CA ASN A 410 0.72 16.32 -11.71
C ASN A 410 1.01 17.53 -10.82
N ASP A 411 0.10 17.88 -9.90
CA ASP A 411 0.32 18.95 -8.92
C ASP A 411 1.51 18.65 -8.01
N HIS A 412 1.65 17.41 -7.54
CA HIS A 412 2.78 16.99 -6.70
C HIS A 412 4.10 16.99 -7.48
N LEU A 413 4.09 16.46 -8.71
CA LEU A 413 5.26 16.49 -9.60
C LEU A 413 5.71 17.94 -9.88
N ALA A 414 4.77 18.83 -10.20
CA ALA A 414 5.06 20.24 -10.45
C ALA A 414 5.60 20.95 -9.20
N ALA A 415 5.05 20.65 -8.01
CA ALA A 415 5.52 21.20 -6.75
C ALA A 415 6.99 20.82 -6.44
N TRP A 416 7.46 19.68 -6.96
CA TRP A 416 8.85 19.25 -6.84
C TRP A 416 9.71 19.65 -8.05
N GLY A 417 9.17 20.49 -8.98
CA GLY A 417 9.89 20.97 -10.16
C GLY A 417 9.98 19.96 -11.31
N PHE A 418 9.24 18.84 -11.22
CA PHE A 418 9.13 17.91 -12.34
C PHE A 418 8.07 18.43 -13.31
N THR A 419 8.49 18.72 -14.52
CA THR A 419 7.56 19.05 -15.61
C THR A 419 6.80 17.77 -15.96
N THR A 420 5.53 17.73 -15.63
CA THR A 420 4.66 16.65 -16.10
C THR A 420 4.68 16.67 -17.63
N LYS A 421 4.72 15.49 -18.24
CA LYS A 421 4.56 15.37 -19.70
C LYS A 421 3.29 16.15 -20.03
N GLN A 422 3.45 17.31 -20.71
CA GLN A 422 2.29 17.97 -21.29
C GLN A 422 1.53 16.89 -22.05
N GLN A 423 0.22 16.76 -21.82
CA GLN A 423 -0.61 15.91 -22.65
C GLN A 423 -0.32 16.29 -24.09
N GLY A 424 0.35 15.38 -24.80
CA GLY A 424 0.73 15.69 -26.17
C GLY A 424 -0.54 15.90 -26.97
N HIS A 425 -0.77 17.11 -27.44
CA HIS A 425 -1.94 17.44 -28.23
C HIS A 425 -1.91 16.71 -29.58
N SER A 426 -3.07 16.20 -29.97
CA SER A 426 -3.25 15.55 -31.27
C SER A 426 -4.14 16.44 -32.14
N PHE A 427 -3.70 16.67 -33.36
CA PHE A 427 -4.39 17.51 -34.33
C PHE A 427 -3.98 17.17 -35.77
N ASN A 428 -4.74 17.68 -36.76
CA ASN A 428 -4.41 17.54 -38.17
C ASN A 428 -3.87 18.86 -38.70
N ILE A 429 -2.75 18.82 -39.41
CA ILE A 429 -2.15 19.98 -40.09
C ILE A 429 -1.78 19.58 -41.52
N GLY A 430 -2.34 20.27 -42.53
CA GLY A 430 -1.95 20.10 -43.91
C GLY A 430 -2.06 18.66 -44.42
N GLY A 431 -2.98 17.85 -43.87
CA GLY A 431 -3.20 16.47 -44.24
C GLY A 431 -2.37 15.47 -43.41
N HIS A 432 -1.50 15.93 -42.51
CA HIS A 432 -0.73 15.09 -41.59
C HIS A 432 -1.46 14.88 -40.27
N ILE A 433 -1.44 13.63 -39.76
CA ILE A 433 -1.95 13.29 -38.42
C ILE A 433 -0.81 13.48 -37.43
N VAL A 434 -0.96 14.48 -36.54
CA VAL A 434 0.00 14.77 -35.48
C VAL A 434 -0.53 14.25 -34.17
N GLY A 435 0.22 13.38 -33.53
CA GLY A 435 -0.08 12.81 -32.22
C GLY A 435 0.98 13.20 -31.19
N GLY A 436 0.57 13.41 -29.94
CA GLY A 436 1.48 13.58 -28.82
C GLY A 436 2.39 14.82 -28.89
N ALA A 437 1.98 15.89 -29.61
CA ALA A 437 2.77 17.12 -29.75
C ALA A 437 2.93 17.78 -28.38
N ARG A 438 4.21 17.99 -27.96
CA ARG A 438 4.56 18.59 -26.66
C ARG A 438 5.94 19.25 -26.72
N VAL A 439 6.17 20.18 -25.81
CA VAL A 439 7.47 20.80 -25.59
C VAL A 439 8.01 20.35 -24.23
N VAL A 440 9.25 19.91 -24.16
CA VAL A 440 9.93 19.53 -22.92
C VAL A 440 11.21 20.33 -22.75
N GLU A 441 11.47 20.80 -21.52
CA GLU A 441 12.73 21.45 -21.19
C GLU A 441 13.84 20.43 -20.98
N THR A 442 15.07 20.78 -21.38
CA THR A 442 16.23 19.94 -21.20
C THR A 442 17.13 20.52 -20.11
N TYR A 443 17.98 19.68 -19.52
CA TYR A 443 18.94 20.04 -18.49
C TYR A 443 19.83 21.26 -18.84
N LYS A 444 19.96 21.62 -20.13
CA LYS A 444 20.76 22.79 -20.60
C LYS A 444 19.89 24.02 -20.88
N GLY A 445 18.62 24.05 -20.45
CA GLY A 445 17.73 25.17 -20.67
C GLY A 445 17.28 25.33 -22.12
N ASN A 446 17.41 24.33 -22.99
CA ASN A 446 16.80 24.27 -24.30
C ASN A 446 15.47 23.54 -24.24
N TYR A 447 14.58 23.83 -25.21
CA TYR A 447 13.30 23.12 -25.33
C TYR A 447 13.35 22.09 -26.46
N HIS A 448 12.78 20.92 -26.24
CA HIS A 448 12.56 19.91 -27.27
C HIS A 448 11.08 19.88 -27.63
N LEU A 449 10.76 20.18 -28.89
CA LEU A 449 9.46 19.91 -29.47
C LEU A 449 9.45 18.45 -29.93
N LEU A 450 8.50 17.68 -29.43
CA LEU A 450 8.31 16.25 -29.71
C LEU A 450 6.90 16.05 -30.29
N ALA A 451 6.77 15.23 -31.31
CA ALA A 451 5.48 14.81 -31.84
C ALA A 451 5.64 13.51 -32.63
N THR A 452 4.54 12.77 -32.80
CA THR A 452 4.42 11.68 -33.77
C THR A 452 3.69 12.21 -35.00
N ILE A 453 4.29 12.17 -36.17
CA ILE A 453 3.67 12.64 -37.42
C ILE A 453 3.50 11.44 -38.36
N ASP A 454 2.27 11.15 -38.74
CA ASP A 454 1.92 9.98 -39.57
C ASP A 454 2.56 8.66 -39.06
N GLY A 455 2.56 8.47 -37.71
CA GLY A 455 3.10 7.31 -37.04
C GLY A 455 4.63 7.32 -36.84
N ARG A 456 5.35 8.41 -37.24
CA ARG A 456 6.81 8.51 -37.04
C ARG A 456 7.13 9.51 -35.94
N GLU A 457 8.00 9.14 -35.02
CA GLU A 457 8.50 10.05 -33.99
C GLU A 457 9.38 11.16 -34.61
N CYS A 458 9.06 12.40 -34.30
CA CYS A 458 9.75 13.59 -34.73
C CYS A 458 10.21 14.41 -33.52
N LYS A 459 11.42 15.01 -33.63
CA LYS A 459 12.02 15.83 -32.59
C LYS A 459 12.71 17.05 -33.20
N TYR A 460 12.52 18.22 -32.59
CA TYR A 460 13.24 19.44 -32.93
C TYR A 460 13.73 20.14 -31.66
N VAL A 461 14.96 20.69 -31.71
CA VAL A 461 15.57 21.44 -30.60
C VAL A 461 15.36 22.93 -30.79
N ILE A 462 14.61 23.56 -29.89
CA ILE A 462 14.42 25.02 -29.84
C ILE A 462 15.47 25.55 -28.87
N GLY A 463 16.56 26.04 -29.44
CA GLY A 463 17.70 26.56 -28.67
C GLY A 463 17.53 28.00 -28.23
N ALA A 464 18.30 28.42 -27.23
CA ALA A 464 18.39 29.82 -26.80
C ALA A 464 18.74 30.75 -27.97
N GLY A 465 18.12 31.93 -27.99
CA GLY A 465 18.24 32.91 -29.07
C GLY A 465 17.23 32.81 -30.21
N LYS A 466 16.31 31.84 -30.14
CA LYS A 466 15.12 31.79 -30.98
C LYS A 466 13.94 32.55 -30.30
N ALA A 467 13.15 33.25 -31.05
CA ALA A 467 11.97 33.98 -30.51
C ALA A 467 11.00 33.05 -29.79
N GLU A 468 10.82 31.83 -30.31
CA GLU A 468 9.97 30.80 -29.70
C GLU A 468 10.53 30.27 -28.39
N HIS A 469 11.85 30.24 -28.19
CA HIS A 469 12.47 29.91 -26.93
C HIS A 469 12.10 30.93 -25.85
N GLU A 470 12.19 32.21 -26.17
CA GLU A 470 11.82 33.30 -25.26
C GLU A 470 10.32 33.29 -24.96
N ASP A 471 9.48 33.01 -25.96
CA ASP A 471 8.03 32.89 -25.79
C ASP A 471 7.62 31.72 -24.90
N ILE A 472 8.24 30.55 -25.08
CA ILE A 472 8.03 29.38 -24.24
C ILE A 472 8.48 29.68 -22.80
N ALA A 473 9.65 30.30 -22.62
CA ALA A 473 10.16 30.68 -21.32
C ALA A 473 9.26 31.69 -20.61
N ARG A 474 8.69 32.64 -21.34
CA ARG A 474 7.78 33.66 -20.79
C ARG A 474 6.40 33.10 -20.44
N LYS A 475 5.83 32.24 -21.29
CA LYS A 475 4.52 31.61 -21.03
C LYS A 475 4.60 30.52 -19.98
N GLY A 476 5.72 29.80 -19.90
CA GLY A 476 5.86 28.56 -19.14
C GLY A 476 5.25 27.36 -19.88
N LEU A 477 5.85 26.20 -19.70
CA LEU A 477 5.48 24.97 -20.42
C LEU A 477 4.00 24.55 -20.17
N SER A 478 3.52 24.76 -18.95
CA SER A 478 2.15 24.41 -18.56
C SER A 478 1.07 25.32 -19.15
N GLN A 479 1.45 26.47 -19.71
CA GLN A 479 0.54 27.46 -20.30
C GLN A 479 0.54 27.43 -21.84
N LEU A 480 1.29 26.51 -22.46
CA LEU A 480 1.26 26.33 -23.90
C LEU A 480 -0.07 25.71 -24.33
N THR A 481 -0.79 26.39 -25.19
CA THR A 481 -2.07 25.93 -25.74
C THR A 481 -1.89 24.94 -26.88
N ALA A 482 -2.96 24.24 -27.27
CA ALA A 482 -2.99 23.43 -28.48
C ALA A 482 -2.61 24.21 -29.73
N GLU A 483 -3.01 25.48 -29.83
CA GLU A 483 -2.68 26.38 -30.93
C GLU A 483 -1.19 26.73 -30.96
N ASP A 484 -0.58 26.99 -29.81
CA ASP A 484 0.87 27.22 -29.70
C ASP A 484 1.66 25.98 -30.19
N LEU A 485 1.25 24.81 -29.77
CA LEU A 485 1.91 23.54 -30.19
C LEU A 485 1.70 23.27 -31.68
N GLN A 486 0.49 23.55 -32.20
CA GLN A 486 0.19 23.41 -33.62
C GLN A 486 1.08 24.32 -34.47
N ALA A 487 1.27 25.57 -34.03
CA ALA A 487 2.14 26.53 -34.71
C ALA A 487 3.62 26.07 -34.69
N LEU A 488 4.10 25.57 -33.56
CA LEU A 488 5.46 25.04 -33.43
C LEU A 488 5.69 23.79 -34.30
N VAL A 489 4.73 22.87 -34.35
CA VAL A 489 4.83 21.65 -35.18
C VAL A 489 4.81 22.03 -36.65
N ALA A 490 3.90 22.92 -37.06
CA ALA A 490 3.82 23.41 -38.46
C ALA A 490 5.13 24.04 -38.89
N ARG A 491 5.78 24.78 -38.01
CA ARG A 491 7.01 25.50 -38.31
C ARG A 491 8.26 24.63 -38.34
N TYR A 492 8.39 23.66 -37.43
CA TYR A 492 9.65 22.96 -37.19
C TYR A 492 9.65 21.48 -37.52
N LEU A 493 8.52 20.82 -37.56
CA LEU A 493 8.44 19.38 -37.77
C LEU A 493 7.77 18.97 -39.09
N LEU A 494 6.97 19.85 -39.70
CA LEU A 494 6.39 19.60 -41.02
C LEU A 494 7.30 20.15 -42.12
N PRO A 495 7.41 19.49 -43.28
CA PRO A 495 8.11 20.05 -44.43
C PRO A 495 7.38 21.34 -44.90
N PRO A 496 8.13 22.34 -45.40
CA PRO A 496 7.54 23.53 -45.96
C PRO A 496 6.54 23.14 -47.06
N ILE A 497 5.32 23.63 -46.98
CA ILE A 497 4.31 23.41 -48.02
C ILE A 497 4.88 24.00 -49.30
N ALA A 498 5.19 23.17 -50.28
CA ALA A 498 5.65 23.60 -51.60
C ALA A 498 4.56 24.41 -52.25
N GLY A 499 4.68 25.76 -52.25
CA GLY A 499 3.67 26.64 -52.90
C GLY A 499 3.48 28.00 -52.26
N ARG A 500 4.60 28.69 -51.85
CA ARG A 500 4.60 30.18 -51.86
C ARG A 500 5.89 30.66 -52.48
N ASP A 501 5.75 30.95 -53.77
CA ASP A 501 6.74 31.67 -54.56
C ASP A 501 6.85 33.10 -53.98
N THR A 502 7.94 33.36 -53.24
CA THR A 502 8.35 34.71 -52.91
C THR A 502 9.60 35.05 -53.74
N ARG A 503 9.41 35.20 -55.04
CA ARG A 503 10.29 36.00 -55.85
C ARG A 503 9.92 37.46 -55.64
N GLY A 504 10.73 38.14 -54.96
CA GLY A 504 10.76 39.60 -54.86
C GLY A 504 12.19 39.99 -54.50
N THR A 505 13.00 40.14 -55.55
CA THR A 505 14.28 40.85 -55.61
C THR A 505 14.03 42.35 -55.67
N PRO A 506 15.00 43.23 -55.54
CA PRO A 506 16.46 43.08 -55.37
C PRO A 506 17.01 43.37 -53.98
#